data_84d16f7f0c73b051da7a36f9c62e870f
#
_entry.id   84d16f7f0c73b051da7a36f9c62e870f
#
_cell.length_a   1.000
_cell.length_b   1.000
_cell.length_c   1.000
_cell.angle_alpha   90.00
_cell.angle_beta   90.00
_cell.angle_gamma   90.00
#
_symmetry.space_group_name_H-M   'P 1'
#
loop_
_entity.id
_entity.type
_entity.pdbx_description
1 polymer ?
#
loop_
_entity_poly.entity_id
_entity_poly.type
_entity_poly.pdbx_seq_one_letter_code
_entity_poly.pdbx_strand_id
1 'polypeptide(L)'
;MSVAQVINGYTSRASINEVAIECPFCHSKVIPNYLFLHEDQVFASCPNSECNRHFVLEYSAYNQGFTIVSPNSIPSQKQFSKTIINISPDFPVIYNQAFCAEQLSLNQICGVGYRKALEFLIKDYLLSSINEEDTEKKERIKHKFLGNCIAEDVVNEQIKIVAKRAVWLGNDETHYVRKWTEKDVSHLKQLIELTIRWIESEIETQALLADMPD
;
A
#
# COMPACT_ATOMS: atom_id res chain seq x y z
N MET A 1 28.80 -5.32 19.34
CA MET A 1 29.67 -4.26 18.75
C MET A 1 30.00 -3.19 19.78
N SER A 2 31.19 -2.53 19.71
CA SER A 2 31.59 -1.43 20.60
C SER A 2 31.32 -0.09 19.89
N VAL A 3 30.52 0.76 20.51
CA VAL A 3 30.09 2.06 19.97
C VAL A 3 30.55 3.17 20.88
N ALA A 4 30.93 4.35 20.33
CA ALA A 4 31.21 5.52 21.10
C ALA A 4 29.96 5.97 21.89
N GLN A 5 30.11 6.17 23.19
CA GLN A 5 29.04 6.64 24.06
C GLN A 5 29.39 8.03 24.57
N VAL A 6 28.43 8.95 24.54
CA VAL A 6 28.59 10.32 25.08
C VAL A 6 27.65 10.48 26.27
N ILE A 7 28.21 10.73 27.44
CA ILE A 7 27.45 11.02 28.68
C ILE A 7 28.06 12.29 29.30
N ASN A 8 27.22 13.30 29.53
CA ASN A 8 27.63 14.56 30.15
C ASN A 8 28.89 15.21 29.53
N GLY A 9 29.04 15.09 28.20
CA GLY A 9 30.21 15.62 27.48
C GLY A 9 31.46 14.74 27.51
N TYR A 10 31.44 13.61 28.20
CA TYR A 10 32.54 12.64 28.22
C TYR A 10 32.26 11.51 27.21
N THR A 11 33.33 11.13 26.48
CA THR A 11 33.27 10.04 25.52
C THR A 11 33.82 8.75 26.16
N SER A 12 33.04 7.70 26.15
CA SER A 12 33.42 6.35 26.55
C SER A 12 33.06 5.35 25.46
N ARG A 13 33.17 4.05 25.73
CA ARG A 13 32.70 2.99 24.80
C ARG A 13 31.64 2.15 25.48
N ALA A 14 30.54 1.92 24.78
CA ALA A 14 29.48 1.01 25.19
C ALA A 14 29.42 -0.19 24.25
N SER A 15 28.99 -1.32 24.79
CA SER A 15 28.69 -2.52 24.00
C SER A 15 27.21 -2.60 23.76
N ILE A 16 26.82 -2.73 22.49
CA ILE A 16 25.44 -2.97 22.10
C ILE A 16 25.37 -4.23 21.22
N ASN A 17 24.25 -4.93 21.26
CA ASN A 17 24.04 -6.09 20.42
C ASN A 17 23.80 -5.68 18.97
N GLU A 18 24.31 -6.48 18.04
CA GLU A 18 24.04 -6.33 16.62
C GLU A 18 22.74 -7.04 16.30
N VAL A 19 21.67 -6.27 16.12
CA VAL A 19 20.33 -6.79 15.82
C VAL A 19 19.92 -6.30 14.44
N ALA A 20 19.41 -7.22 13.60
CA ALA A 20 18.86 -6.85 12.32
C ALA A 20 17.51 -6.17 12.52
N ILE A 21 17.36 -4.99 11.92
CA ILE A 21 16.13 -4.19 11.90
C ILE A 21 15.70 -3.91 10.47
N GLU A 22 14.45 -3.53 10.28
CA GLU A 22 14.00 -2.96 9.01
C GLU A 22 14.40 -1.48 8.95
N CYS A 23 15.11 -1.08 7.89
CA CYS A 23 15.47 0.32 7.69
C CYS A 23 14.22 1.18 7.51
N PRO A 24 14.06 2.29 8.25
CA PRO A 24 12.86 3.13 8.16
C PRO A 24 12.69 3.85 6.82
N PHE A 25 13.67 3.78 5.94
CA PHE A 25 13.68 4.48 4.67
C PHE A 25 13.57 3.57 3.44
N CYS A 26 14.35 2.49 3.39
CA CYS A 26 14.37 1.58 2.24
C CYS A 26 13.72 0.23 2.52
N HIS A 27 13.23 0.01 3.75
CA HIS A 27 12.55 -1.20 4.21
C HIS A 27 13.37 -2.51 4.04
N SER A 28 14.66 -2.40 3.76
CA SER A 28 15.56 -3.54 3.75
C SER A 28 15.87 -4.00 5.18
N LYS A 29 15.92 -5.30 5.39
CA LYS A 29 16.38 -5.87 6.67
C LYS A 29 17.89 -5.77 6.75
N VAL A 30 18.41 -4.96 7.67
CA VAL A 30 19.84 -4.61 7.79
C VAL A 30 20.29 -4.66 9.24
N ILE A 31 21.59 -4.91 9.45
CA ILE A 31 22.27 -4.55 10.69
C ILE A 31 22.82 -3.14 10.47
N PRO A 32 22.33 -2.11 11.18
CA PRO A 32 22.77 -0.73 10.96
C PRO A 32 24.25 -0.50 11.26
N ASN A 33 24.83 0.51 10.62
CA ASN A 33 26.08 1.07 11.08
C ASN A 33 25.77 1.94 12.30
N TYR A 34 26.17 1.50 13.49
CA TYR A 34 25.98 2.25 14.73
C TYR A 34 27.08 3.30 14.87
N LEU A 35 26.70 4.58 14.97
CA LEU A 35 27.63 5.71 14.96
C LEU A 35 28.01 6.12 16.37
N PHE A 36 27.02 6.43 17.21
CA PHE A 36 27.23 6.71 18.62
C PHE A 36 25.98 6.46 19.46
N LEU A 37 26.15 6.31 20.76
CA LEU A 37 25.12 6.15 21.77
C LEU A 37 25.10 7.38 22.70
N HIS A 38 23.91 7.92 22.92
CA HIS A 38 23.66 8.92 23.96
C HIS A 38 22.48 8.45 24.81
N GLU A 39 22.73 8.19 26.08
CA GLU A 39 21.77 7.54 26.98
C GLU A 39 21.29 6.20 26.40
N ASP A 40 20.02 6.10 26.00
CA ASP A 40 19.40 4.94 25.34
C ASP A 40 19.22 5.14 23.81
N GLN A 41 19.58 6.32 23.29
CA GLN A 41 19.42 6.65 21.89
C GLN A 41 20.70 6.33 21.10
N VAL A 42 20.55 5.50 20.06
CA VAL A 42 21.61 5.10 19.15
C VAL A 42 21.43 5.80 17.81
N PHE A 43 22.40 6.63 17.44
CA PHE A 43 22.47 7.16 16.08
C PHE A 43 23.06 6.11 15.15
N ALA A 44 22.37 5.86 14.05
CA ALA A 44 22.72 4.81 13.12
C ALA A 44 22.53 5.25 11.67
N SER A 45 23.15 4.53 10.74
CA SER A 45 22.90 4.68 9.31
C SER A 45 22.60 3.34 8.65
N CYS A 46 21.86 3.40 7.55
CA CYS A 46 21.60 2.24 6.71
C CYS A 46 22.88 1.85 5.96
N PRO A 47 23.34 0.58 6.01
CA PRO A 47 24.51 0.13 5.26
C PRO A 47 24.24 -0.06 3.76
N ASN A 48 23.00 -0.02 3.31
CA ASN A 48 22.65 -0.11 1.90
C ASN A 48 23.17 1.14 1.16
N SER A 49 24.04 0.96 0.18
CA SER A 49 24.68 2.02 -0.60
C SER A 49 23.67 2.93 -1.34
N GLU A 50 22.53 2.38 -1.73
CA GLU A 50 21.47 3.13 -2.40
C GLU A 50 20.61 3.96 -1.43
N CYS A 51 20.63 3.61 -0.13
CA CYS A 51 19.88 4.30 0.92
C CYS A 51 20.76 5.27 1.70
N ASN A 52 21.76 4.74 2.42
CA ASN A 52 22.76 5.45 3.23
C ASN A 52 22.21 6.57 4.13
N ARG A 53 20.93 6.46 4.56
CA ARG A 53 20.26 7.48 5.39
C ARG A 53 20.50 7.21 6.86
N HIS A 54 20.50 8.30 7.66
CA HIS A 54 20.69 8.27 9.09
C HIS A 54 19.35 8.25 9.83
N PHE A 55 19.30 7.56 10.96
CA PHE A 55 18.11 7.44 11.82
C PHE A 55 18.52 7.23 13.28
N VAL A 56 17.55 7.39 14.17
CA VAL A 56 17.74 7.21 15.61
C VAL A 56 16.96 6.01 16.08
N LEU A 57 17.61 5.16 16.85
CA LEU A 57 17.04 3.99 17.50
C LEU A 57 17.07 4.22 19.02
N GLU A 58 16.07 3.73 19.72
CA GLU A 58 16.09 3.57 21.17
C GLU A 58 16.54 2.14 21.50
N TYR A 59 17.58 2.01 22.27
CA TYR A 59 18.14 0.74 22.71
C TYR A 59 17.60 0.36 24.10
N SER A 60 16.93 -0.77 24.18
CA SER A 60 16.52 -1.32 25.47
C SER A 60 17.50 -2.36 25.95
N ALA A 61 18.21 -2.05 27.04
CA ALA A 61 19.12 -2.98 27.68
C ALA A 61 18.39 -4.21 28.26
N TYR A 62 17.08 -4.08 28.58
CA TYR A 62 16.29 -5.15 29.16
C TYR A 62 15.99 -6.28 28.15
N ASN A 63 15.52 -5.94 26.96
CA ASN A 63 15.21 -6.91 25.89
C ASN A 63 16.34 -6.98 24.84
N GLN A 64 17.40 -6.20 25.00
CA GLN A 64 18.55 -6.10 24.09
C GLN A 64 18.14 -5.83 22.64
N GLY A 65 17.04 -5.11 22.45
CA GLY A 65 16.43 -4.79 21.15
C GLY A 65 16.41 -3.29 20.87
N PHE A 66 15.97 -2.96 19.67
CA PHE A 66 15.85 -1.58 19.20
C PHE A 66 14.42 -1.23 18.83
N THR A 67 14.03 0.01 19.13
CA THR A 67 12.83 0.66 18.61
C THR A 67 13.25 1.86 17.77
N ILE A 68 12.65 2.05 16.60
CA ILE A 68 12.94 3.21 15.75
C ILE A 68 12.22 4.42 16.32
N VAL A 69 12.96 5.47 16.66
CA VAL A 69 12.43 6.70 17.25
C VAL A 69 12.28 7.80 16.21
N SER A 70 13.26 7.95 15.31
CA SER A 70 13.26 9.05 14.34
C SER A 70 14.15 8.75 13.13
N PRO A 71 13.68 9.10 11.94
CA PRO A 71 12.33 9.54 11.64
C PRO A 71 11.35 8.37 11.74
N ASN A 72 10.06 8.67 11.87
CA ASN A 72 9.04 7.65 11.64
C ASN A 72 9.29 7.02 10.27
N SER A 73 9.09 5.72 10.16
CA SER A 73 9.30 5.00 8.89
C SER A 73 8.56 5.71 7.75
N ILE A 74 9.26 5.89 6.63
CA ILE A 74 8.58 6.34 5.42
C ILE A 74 7.66 5.20 4.97
N PRO A 75 6.37 5.46 4.80
CA PRO A 75 5.43 4.43 4.37
C PRO A 75 5.90 3.76 3.07
N SER A 76 5.85 2.44 3.05
CA SER A 76 6.15 1.68 1.85
C SER A 76 5.05 1.89 0.80
N GLN A 77 5.38 1.66 -0.46
CA GLN A 77 4.44 1.74 -1.58
C GLN A 77 4.26 0.38 -2.22
N LYS A 78 3.03 0.04 -2.57
CA LYS A 78 2.72 -1.13 -3.37
C LYS A 78 2.98 -0.82 -4.83
N GLN A 79 3.67 -1.74 -5.50
CA GLN A 79 3.88 -1.71 -6.94
C GLN A 79 2.75 -2.43 -7.66
N PHE A 80 2.37 -1.92 -8.82
CA PHE A 80 1.34 -2.49 -9.69
C PHE A 80 1.94 -2.81 -11.07
N SER A 81 1.30 -3.72 -11.78
CA SER A 81 1.72 -4.07 -13.12
C SER A 81 1.56 -2.91 -14.09
N LYS A 82 2.30 -2.97 -15.20
CA LYS A 82 2.14 -1.98 -16.30
C LYS A 82 0.72 -2.00 -16.87
N THR A 83 0.08 -3.16 -16.91
CA THR A 83 -1.31 -3.32 -17.37
C THR A 83 -2.26 -2.45 -16.55
N ILE A 84 -2.21 -2.56 -15.23
CA ILE A 84 -3.05 -1.77 -14.32
C ILE A 84 -2.72 -0.27 -14.39
N ILE A 85 -1.44 0.09 -14.44
CA ILE A 85 -1.01 1.50 -14.54
C ILE A 85 -1.52 2.14 -15.84
N ASN A 86 -1.47 1.40 -16.95
CA ASN A 86 -1.94 1.90 -18.25
C ASN A 86 -3.46 2.08 -18.29
N ILE A 87 -4.22 1.18 -17.64
CA ILE A 87 -5.69 1.25 -17.60
C ILE A 87 -6.16 2.38 -16.69
N SER A 88 -5.59 2.45 -15.48
CA SER A 88 -6.01 3.39 -14.44
C SER A 88 -4.77 4.02 -13.80
N PRO A 89 -4.22 5.09 -14.38
CA PRO A 89 -3.02 5.76 -13.86
C PRO A 89 -3.20 6.32 -12.44
N ASP A 90 -4.40 6.74 -12.09
CA ASP A 90 -4.72 7.31 -10.79
C ASP A 90 -4.94 6.24 -9.69
N PHE A 91 -5.30 5.01 -10.07
CA PHE A 91 -5.52 3.93 -9.12
C PHE A 91 -4.31 3.67 -8.21
N PRO A 92 -3.07 3.49 -8.72
CA PRO A 92 -1.88 3.29 -7.88
C PRO A 92 -1.62 4.44 -6.93
N VAL A 93 -1.87 5.66 -7.36
CA VAL A 93 -1.67 6.87 -6.54
C VAL A 93 -2.64 6.87 -5.38
N ILE A 94 -3.94 6.69 -5.65
CA ILE A 94 -5.00 6.70 -4.62
C ILE A 94 -4.82 5.52 -3.66
N TYR A 95 -4.52 4.32 -4.20
CA TYR A 95 -4.28 3.13 -3.39
C TYR A 95 -3.11 3.33 -2.42
N ASN A 96 -1.99 3.89 -2.90
CA ASN A 96 -0.80 4.11 -2.08
C ASN A 96 -1.01 5.22 -1.03
N GLN A 97 -1.85 6.21 -1.29
CA GLN A 97 -2.28 7.16 -0.26
C GLN A 97 -3.09 6.47 0.86
N ALA A 98 -4.01 5.57 0.51
CA ALA A 98 -4.75 4.76 1.49
C ALA A 98 -3.83 3.82 2.26
N PHE A 99 -2.86 3.20 1.58
CA PHE A 99 -1.86 2.32 2.19
C PHE A 99 -0.91 3.09 3.13
N CYS A 100 -0.54 4.30 2.78
CA CYS A 100 0.20 5.20 3.67
C CYS A 100 -0.62 5.52 4.94
N ALA A 101 -1.90 5.87 4.78
CA ALA A 101 -2.79 6.13 5.90
C ALA A 101 -2.92 4.91 6.83
N GLU A 102 -3.03 3.70 6.28
CA GLU A 102 -3.07 2.46 7.06
C GLU A 102 -1.77 2.25 7.86
N GLN A 103 -0.60 2.41 7.24
CA GLN A 103 0.70 2.27 7.89
C GLN A 103 0.92 3.30 9.01
N LEU A 104 0.30 4.47 8.90
CA LEU A 104 0.28 5.51 9.92
C LEU A 104 -0.85 5.31 10.95
N SER A 105 -1.54 4.15 10.94
CA SER A 105 -2.66 3.81 11.83
C SER A 105 -3.86 4.78 11.73
N LEU A 106 -4.03 5.46 10.59
CA LEU A 106 -5.15 6.34 10.31
C LEU A 106 -6.37 5.52 9.84
N ASN A 107 -6.83 4.62 10.69
CA ASN A 107 -7.81 3.58 10.37
C ASN A 107 -9.19 4.13 9.96
N GLN A 108 -9.53 5.36 10.37
CA GLN A 108 -10.83 5.98 10.02
C GLN A 108 -10.91 6.46 8.58
N ILE A 109 -9.78 6.59 7.88
CA ILE A 109 -9.73 7.15 6.52
C ILE A 109 -9.13 6.21 5.48
N CYS A 110 -8.32 5.21 5.89
CA CYS A 110 -7.67 4.31 4.94
C CYS A 110 -8.69 3.47 4.15
N GLY A 111 -9.76 2.98 4.80
CA GLY A 111 -10.82 2.20 4.14
C GLY A 111 -11.57 3.00 3.07
N VAL A 112 -11.87 4.26 3.35
CA VAL A 112 -12.47 5.20 2.38
C VAL A 112 -11.56 5.41 1.17
N GLY A 113 -10.24 5.54 1.41
CA GLY A 113 -9.24 5.68 0.37
C GLY A 113 -9.16 4.44 -0.53
N TYR A 114 -9.16 3.24 0.03
CA TYR A 114 -9.19 2.00 -0.74
C TYR A 114 -10.47 1.85 -1.58
N ARG A 115 -11.62 2.23 -1.02
CA ARG A 115 -12.88 2.25 -1.77
C ARG A 115 -12.80 3.21 -2.95
N LYS A 116 -12.22 4.40 -2.75
CA LYS A 116 -12.03 5.37 -3.84
C LYS A 116 -11.10 4.81 -4.92
N ALA A 117 -10.00 4.16 -4.54
CA ALA A 117 -9.11 3.50 -5.49
C ALA A 117 -9.86 2.45 -6.34
N LEU A 118 -10.66 1.59 -5.70
CA LEU A 118 -11.48 0.60 -6.40
C LEU A 118 -12.44 1.25 -7.41
N GLU A 119 -13.04 2.39 -7.08
CA GLU A 119 -13.94 3.11 -7.99
C GLU A 119 -13.21 3.57 -9.25
N PHE A 120 -12.01 4.13 -9.10
CA PHE A 120 -11.18 4.53 -10.25
C PHE A 120 -10.84 3.30 -11.10
N LEU A 121 -10.32 2.24 -10.50
CA LEU A 121 -9.95 1.02 -11.22
C LEU A 121 -11.11 0.46 -12.05
N ILE A 122 -12.29 0.31 -11.47
CA ILE A 122 -13.45 -0.27 -12.16
C ILE A 122 -13.96 0.65 -13.27
N LYS A 123 -14.05 1.95 -13.00
CA LYS A 123 -14.52 2.90 -14.03
C LYS A 123 -13.55 3.00 -15.18
N ASP A 124 -12.26 3.11 -14.92
CA ASP A 124 -11.24 3.19 -15.95
C ASP A 124 -11.16 1.89 -16.77
N TYR A 125 -11.28 0.72 -16.12
CA TYR A 125 -11.41 -0.57 -16.80
C TYR A 125 -12.63 -0.61 -17.75
N LEU A 126 -13.80 -0.12 -17.31
CA LEU A 126 -14.98 -0.04 -18.18
C LEU A 126 -14.79 0.95 -19.34
N LEU A 127 -14.18 2.11 -19.04
CA LEU A 127 -13.92 3.15 -20.05
C LEU A 127 -12.91 2.68 -21.11
N SER A 128 -11.94 1.83 -20.74
CA SER A 128 -10.94 1.30 -21.68
C SER A 128 -11.54 0.36 -22.74
N SER A 129 -12.69 -0.25 -22.46
CA SER A 129 -13.40 -1.14 -23.38
C SER A 129 -14.45 -0.42 -24.25
N ILE A 130 -14.68 0.88 -24.03
CA ILE A 130 -15.67 1.67 -24.78
C ILE A 130 -15.00 2.38 -25.96
N ASN A 131 -15.63 2.29 -27.14
CA ASN A 131 -15.13 3.00 -28.32
C ASN A 131 -14.95 4.51 -28.05
N GLU A 132 -13.88 5.10 -28.56
CA GLU A 132 -13.55 6.52 -28.33
C GLU A 132 -14.67 7.48 -28.77
N GLU A 133 -15.44 7.11 -29.78
CA GLU A 133 -16.54 7.92 -30.30
C GLU A 133 -17.81 7.88 -29.43
N ASP A 134 -17.96 6.88 -28.57
CA ASP A 134 -19.16 6.74 -27.70
C ASP A 134 -19.05 7.60 -26.44
N THR A 135 -19.08 8.91 -26.64
CA THR A 135 -18.96 9.90 -25.57
C THR A 135 -20.11 9.83 -24.57
N GLU A 136 -21.33 9.51 -25.03
CA GLU A 136 -22.51 9.39 -24.17
C GLU A 136 -22.36 8.25 -23.15
N LYS A 137 -21.92 7.09 -23.62
CA LYS A 137 -21.70 5.94 -22.75
C LYS A 137 -20.56 6.20 -21.77
N LYS A 138 -19.47 6.85 -22.20
CA LYS A 138 -18.37 7.25 -21.33
C LYS A 138 -18.82 8.19 -20.21
N GLU A 139 -19.57 9.23 -20.54
CA GLU A 139 -20.12 10.15 -19.54
C GLU A 139 -21.08 9.47 -18.57
N ARG A 140 -21.91 8.57 -19.07
CA ARG A 140 -22.79 7.76 -18.22
C ARG A 140 -21.99 6.96 -17.18
N ILE A 141 -20.90 6.27 -17.56
CA ILE A 141 -20.05 5.50 -16.63
C ILE A 141 -19.39 6.41 -15.60
N LYS A 142 -18.86 7.56 -16.02
CA LYS A 142 -18.22 8.50 -15.09
C LYS A 142 -19.15 8.97 -13.96
N HIS A 143 -20.41 9.23 -14.27
CA HIS A 143 -21.40 9.75 -13.31
C HIS A 143 -22.18 8.67 -12.56
N LYS A 144 -22.14 7.42 -13.01
CA LYS A 144 -22.87 6.30 -12.42
C LYS A 144 -22.26 5.89 -11.08
N PHE A 145 -23.09 5.50 -10.12
CA PHE A 145 -22.60 4.94 -8.85
C PHE A 145 -21.83 3.64 -9.09
N LEU A 146 -20.72 3.46 -8.37
CA LEU A 146 -19.83 2.30 -8.51
C LEU A 146 -20.56 0.96 -8.44
N GLY A 147 -21.50 0.81 -7.49
CA GLY A 147 -22.29 -0.42 -7.36
C GLY A 147 -23.11 -0.75 -8.61
N ASN A 148 -23.66 0.27 -9.28
CA ASN A 148 -24.43 0.12 -10.51
C ASN A 148 -23.50 -0.16 -11.70
N CYS A 149 -22.33 0.47 -11.78
CA CYS A 149 -21.32 0.14 -12.78
C CYS A 149 -20.96 -1.35 -12.73
N ILE A 150 -20.72 -1.87 -11.52
CA ILE A 150 -20.36 -3.29 -11.33
C ILE A 150 -21.54 -4.21 -11.70
N ALA A 151 -22.75 -3.86 -11.29
CA ALA A 151 -23.90 -4.71 -11.50
C ALA A 151 -24.35 -4.79 -12.97
N GLU A 152 -24.29 -3.68 -13.70
CA GLU A 152 -24.89 -3.51 -15.01
C GLU A 152 -23.89 -3.49 -16.16
N ASP A 153 -22.66 -2.98 -15.94
CA ASP A 153 -21.72 -2.72 -17.01
C ASP A 153 -20.48 -3.68 -16.98
N VAL A 154 -20.14 -4.28 -15.84
CA VAL A 154 -19.10 -5.32 -15.77
C VAL A 154 -19.65 -6.62 -16.32
N VAL A 155 -19.08 -7.11 -17.42
CA VAL A 155 -19.49 -8.35 -18.08
C VAL A 155 -18.90 -9.59 -17.43
N ASN A 156 -17.61 -9.52 -17.04
CA ASN A 156 -16.91 -10.64 -16.41
C ASN A 156 -17.48 -10.93 -15.02
N GLU A 157 -18.08 -12.11 -14.87
CA GLU A 157 -18.75 -12.51 -13.62
C GLU A 157 -17.79 -12.63 -12.43
N GLN A 158 -16.51 -12.99 -12.64
CA GLN A 158 -15.54 -13.08 -11.56
C GLN A 158 -15.20 -11.69 -11.02
N ILE A 159 -14.95 -10.73 -11.91
CA ILE A 159 -14.74 -9.33 -11.55
C ILE A 159 -15.96 -8.79 -10.82
N LYS A 160 -17.16 -9.01 -11.37
CA LYS A 160 -18.44 -8.58 -10.81
C LYS A 160 -18.64 -9.07 -9.37
N ILE A 161 -18.46 -10.37 -9.15
CA ILE A 161 -18.66 -11.01 -7.84
C ILE A 161 -17.69 -10.47 -6.79
N VAL A 162 -16.43 -10.31 -7.13
CA VAL A 162 -15.37 -9.87 -6.20
C VAL A 162 -15.48 -8.37 -5.94
N ALA A 163 -15.60 -7.56 -6.98
CA ALA A 163 -15.72 -6.10 -6.87
C ALA A 163 -16.97 -5.67 -6.10
N LYS A 164 -18.11 -6.38 -6.29
CA LYS A 164 -19.34 -6.13 -5.52
C LYS A 164 -19.12 -6.27 -4.02
N ARG A 165 -18.38 -7.30 -3.57
CA ARG A 165 -18.05 -7.51 -2.16
C ARG A 165 -17.08 -6.46 -1.65
N ALA A 166 -16.09 -6.07 -2.46
CA ALA A 166 -15.18 -4.98 -2.13
C ALA A 166 -15.93 -3.66 -1.91
N VAL A 167 -16.93 -3.35 -2.77
CA VAL A 167 -17.78 -2.16 -2.58
C VAL A 167 -18.57 -2.24 -1.28
N TRP A 168 -19.11 -3.40 -0.92
CA TRP A 168 -19.85 -3.54 0.34
C TRP A 168 -18.98 -3.24 1.55
N LEU A 169 -17.76 -3.81 1.61
CA LEU A 169 -16.83 -3.53 2.69
C LEU A 169 -16.35 -2.07 2.66
N GLY A 170 -16.04 -1.54 1.47
CA GLY A 170 -15.64 -0.15 1.34
C GLY A 170 -16.72 0.85 1.74
N ASN A 171 -17.99 0.54 1.47
CA ASN A 171 -19.11 1.35 1.96
C ASN A 171 -19.24 1.28 3.49
N ASP A 172 -19.03 0.09 4.07
CA ASP A 172 -19.08 -0.12 5.52
C ASP A 172 -18.04 0.75 6.26
N GLU A 173 -16.88 0.99 5.64
CA GLU A 173 -15.85 1.89 6.16
C GLU A 173 -16.25 3.38 6.13
N THR A 174 -17.32 3.75 5.40
CA THR A 174 -17.82 5.12 5.31
C THR A 174 -19.04 5.39 6.18
N HIS A 175 -19.67 4.35 6.72
CA HIS A 175 -20.92 4.47 7.47
C HIS A 175 -20.69 4.45 8.98
N TYR A 176 -21.51 5.22 9.71
CA TYR A 176 -21.49 5.25 11.18
C TYR A 176 -21.82 3.88 11.80
N VAL A 177 -22.73 3.12 11.17
CA VAL A 177 -23.08 1.75 11.60
C VAL A 177 -22.54 0.76 10.59
N ARG A 178 -21.60 -0.07 11.02
CA ARG A 178 -21.02 -1.14 10.21
C ARG A 178 -21.92 -2.37 10.21
N LYS A 179 -22.09 -2.98 9.02
CA LYS A 179 -22.80 -4.25 8.83
C LYS A 179 -21.87 -5.46 8.99
N TRP A 180 -20.60 -5.29 8.59
CA TRP A 180 -19.61 -6.37 8.55
C TRP A 180 -18.58 -6.20 9.67
N THR A 181 -19.04 -6.37 10.93
CA THR A 181 -18.20 -6.14 12.11
C THR A 181 -17.01 -7.09 12.24
N GLU A 182 -17.08 -8.28 11.61
CA GLU A 182 -16.00 -9.28 11.58
C GLU A 182 -15.06 -9.11 10.38
N LYS A 183 -15.31 -8.13 9.52
CA LYS A 183 -14.50 -7.82 8.35
C LYS A 183 -13.85 -6.46 8.53
N ASP A 184 -12.60 -6.38 8.11
CA ASP A 184 -11.77 -5.18 8.24
C ASP A 184 -11.16 -4.74 6.90
N VAL A 185 -10.33 -3.71 6.95
CA VAL A 185 -9.61 -3.18 5.79
C VAL A 185 -8.74 -4.25 5.11
N SER A 186 -8.24 -5.26 5.84
CA SER A 186 -7.43 -6.33 5.25
C SER A 186 -8.24 -7.18 4.27
N HIS A 187 -9.50 -7.47 4.60
CA HIS A 187 -10.43 -8.18 3.70
C HIS A 187 -10.80 -7.33 2.48
N LEU A 188 -10.99 -6.01 2.65
CA LEU A 188 -11.20 -5.09 1.54
C LEU A 188 -10.01 -5.11 0.58
N LYS A 189 -8.79 -5.04 1.09
CA LYS A 189 -7.55 -5.13 0.30
C LYS A 189 -7.45 -6.44 -0.47
N GLN A 190 -7.76 -7.57 0.16
CA GLN A 190 -7.77 -8.89 -0.51
C GLN A 190 -8.77 -8.93 -1.68
N LEU A 191 -9.96 -8.35 -1.51
CA LEU A 191 -10.96 -8.28 -2.59
C LEU A 191 -10.51 -7.34 -3.72
N ILE A 192 -9.88 -6.22 -3.41
CA ILE A 192 -9.28 -5.34 -4.42
C ILE A 192 -8.18 -6.09 -5.18
N GLU A 193 -7.31 -6.82 -4.49
CA GLU A 193 -6.25 -7.61 -5.09
C GLU A 193 -6.79 -8.67 -6.06
N LEU A 194 -7.86 -9.38 -5.66
CA LEU A 194 -8.53 -10.33 -6.54
C LEU A 194 -9.16 -9.65 -7.75
N THR A 195 -9.74 -8.46 -7.57
CA THR A 195 -10.31 -7.66 -8.68
C THR A 195 -9.21 -7.30 -9.68
N ILE A 196 -8.04 -6.85 -9.21
CA ILE A 196 -6.88 -6.55 -10.04
C ILE A 196 -6.48 -7.76 -10.88
N ARG A 197 -6.28 -8.93 -10.24
CA ARG A 197 -5.86 -10.16 -10.92
C ARG A 197 -6.85 -10.61 -12.00
N TRP A 198 -8.13 -10.50 -11.74
CA TRP A 198 -9.15 -10.84 -12.73
C TRP A 198 -9.16 -9.87 -13.91
N ILE A 199 -8.97 -8.56 -13.67
CA ILE A 199 -8.84 -7.57 -14.74
C ILE A 199 -7.58 -7.84 -15.59
N GLU A 200 -6.44 -8.08 -14.95
CA GLU A 200 -5.19 -8.43 -15.63
C GLU A 200 -5.36 -9.68 -16.49
N SER A 201 -5.88 -10.76 -15.90
CA SER A 201 -6.11 -12.03 -16.60
C SER A 201 -7.03 -11.88 -17.81
N GLU A 202 -8.09 -11.08 -17.70
CA GLU A 202 -9.00 -10.83 -18.83
C GLU A 202 -8.32 -10.10 -19.97
N ILE A 203 -7.59 -9.04 -19.65
CA ILE A 203 -6.88 -8.22 -20.67
C ILE A 203 -5.77 -9.02 -21.34
N GLU A 204 -4.97 -9.77 -20.56
CA GLU A 204 -3.94 -10.64 -21.09
C GLU A 204 -4.54 -11.73 -21.99
N THR A 205 -5.67 -12.31 -21.57
CA THR A 205 -6.37 -13.31 -22.37
C THR A 205 -6.86 -12.72 -23.70
N GLN A 206 -7.48 -11.54 -23.66
CA GLN A 206 -7.96 -10.85 -24.87
C GLN A 206 -6.80 -10.51 -25.82
N ALA A 207 -5.66 -10.06 -25.28
CA ALA A 207 -4.48 -9.76 -26.07
C ALA A 207 -3.91 -11.02 -26.76
N LEU A 208 -3.82 -12.13 -26.03
CA LEU A 208 -3.33 -13.41 -26.58
C LEU A 208 -4.29 -13.97 -27.66
N LEU A 209 -5.60 -13.90 -27.44
CA LEU A 209 -6.59 -14.35 -28.44
C LEU A 209 -6.57 -13.48 -29.70
N ALA A 210 -6.30 -12.18 -29.55
CA ALA A 210 -6.16 -11.30 -30.71
C ALA A 210 -4.87 -11.57 -31.53
N ASP A 211 -3.82 -12.04 -30.87
CA ASP A 211 -2.54 -12.40 -31.51
C ASP A 211 -2.58 -13.82 -32.14
N MET A 212 -3.51 -14.67 -31.69
CA MET A 212 -3.70 -16.05 -32.17
C MET A 212 -5.15 -16.26 -32.69
N PRO A 213 -5.53 -15.61 -33.78
CA PRO A 213 -6.86 -15.80 -34.36
C PRO A 213 -7.01 -17.25 -34.88
N ASP A 214 -8.27 -17.78 -34.84
CA ASP A 214 -8.64 -19.13 -35.37
C ASP A 214 -8.44 -19.22 -36.90
#